data_9926a79b4f7e5e7520a5e29ff77ce17a
#
_entry.id   9926a79b4f7e5e7520a5e29ff77ce17a
#
_cell.length_a   1.000
_cell.length_b   1.000
_cell.length_c   1.000
_cell.angle_alpha   90.00
_cell.angle_beta   90.00
_cell.angle_gamma   90.00
#
_symmetry.space_group_name_H-M   'P 1'
#
loop_
_entity.id
_entity.type
_entity.pdbx_description
1 polymer ?
#
loop_
_entity_poly.entity_id
_entity_poly.type
_entity_poly.pdbx_seq_one_letter_code
_entity_poly.pdbx_strand_id
1 'polypeptide(L)'
;RVSVGFTNQEGILKNSDFKRVTAALNLNPSFFDDHLTMNLNAKGMYARSAYADGGAVGAAVKMDPTQDPYNFTSEYHKAQFGNALDQTLQNYGGFFQWSSAASLGDSTWPFIYNSTAECANPLAMLAFNTEVAHSRAFVGSADIDYKVHGLEDLRLHLSLGADVSKGRQAQNKSTASPSAMYYGSVGGESILKRNLSLNEYAQYYKDFNDNHHFDIMGGYEWQHFWKSTNSDYVGRYPMTNDDPTLAGTERPHTPYQYKTDSYLVSFFGRANYILMNRYYLTATVRDDGTSRFKDHWAWFPSVALAWKAKEENFLKDISWISDLKLRLGWGMTGQQAGEKINNYNWIPTYSV
;
A
#
# COMPACT_ATOMS: atom_id res chain seq x y z
N ARG A 1 -16.94 -14.69 -16.84
CA ARG A 1 -17.51 -14.53 -15.49
C ARG A 1 -17.53 -13.05 -15.13
N VAL A 2 -18.70 -12.58 -14.60
CA VAL A 2 -18.84 -11.23 -14.03
C VAL A 2 -19.27 -11.37 -12.59
N SER A 3 -18.73 -10.56 -11.70
CA SER A 3 -19.13 -10.52 -10.30
C SER A 3 -19.20 -9.07 -9.79
N VAL A 4 -20.18 -8.81 -8.93
CA VAL A 4 -20.35 -7.54 -8.23
C VAL A 4 -20.50 -7.87 -6.74
N GLY A 5 -19.78 -7.13 -5.89
CA GLY A 5 -19.82 -7.29 -4.46
C GLY A 5 -20.07 -5.95 -3.76
N PHE A 6 -20.83 -5.99 -2.70
CA PHE A 6 -21.06 -4.86 -1.80
C PHE A 6 -20.72 -5.25 -0.38
N THR A 7 -20.04 -4.37 0.34
CA THR A 7 -19.70 -4.53 1.76
C THR A 7 -20.14 -3.27 2.50
N ASN A 8 -20.84 -3.43 3.61
CA ASN A 8 -21.18 -2.37 4.54
C ASN A 8 -20.86 -2.86 5.96
N GLN A 9 -20.03 -2.12 6.68
CA GLN A 9 -19.60 -2.45 8.03
C GLN A 9 -19.67 -1.20 8.89
N GLU A 10 -20.16 -1.33 10.10
CA GLU A 10 -20.14 -0.31 11.13
C GLU A 10 -19.13 -0.72 12.21
N GLY A 11 -18.30 0.21 12.63
CA GLY A 11 -17.34 -0.02 13.69
C GLY A 11 -17.97 0.10 15.07
N ILE A 12 -17.28 -0.40 16.10
CA ILE A 12 -17.71 -0.31 17.50
C ILE A 12 -17.56 1.10 18.09
N LEU A 13 -16.68 1.94 17.48
CA LEU A 13 -16.55 3.34 17.86
C LEU A 13 -17.54 4.19 17.06
N LYS A 14 -18.13 5.20 17.72
CA LYS A 14 -18.96 6.20 17.03
C LYS A 14 -18.21 6.83 15.86
N ASN A 15 -18.93 7.10 14.76
CA ASN A 15 -18.41 7.75 13.55
C ASN A 15 -17.41 6.87 12.76
N SER A 16 -17.39 5.56 12.97
CA SER A 16 -16.61 4.64 12.15
C SER A 16 -17.49 3.75 11.29
N ASP A 17 -17.31 3.86 9.97
CA ASP A 17 -18.02 3.02 8.98
C ASP A 17 -17.11 2.71 7.78
N PHE A 18 -17.38 1.59 7.13
CA PHE A 18 -16.72 1.17 5.90
C PHE A 18 -17.73 0.68 4.89
N LYS A 19 -17.70 1.24 3.68
CA LYS A 19 -18.55 0.84 2.56
C LYS A 19 -17.69 0.60 1.33
N ARG A 20 -17.92 -0.53 0.66
CA ARG A 20 -17.14 -0.89 -0.52
C ARG A 20 -18.04 -1.51 -1.58
N VAL A 21 -17.84 -1.09 -2.83
CA VAL A 21 -18.37 -1.73 -4.02
C VAL A 21 -17.21 -2.27 -4.83
N THR A 22 -17.33 -3.50 -5.30
CA THR A 22 -16.35 -4.13 -6.20
C THR A 22 -17.07 -4.69 -7.41
N ALA A 23 -16.46 -4.56 -8.59
CA ALA A 23 -16.88 -5.23 -9.80
C ALA A 23 -15.69 -5.96 -10.39
N ALA A 24 -15.88 -7.18 -10.84
CA ALA A 24 -14.83 -7.96 -11.48
C ALA A 24 -15.35 -8.68 -12.72
N LEU A 25 -14.49 -8.71 -13.74
CA LEU A 25 -14.70 -9.37 -15.02
C LEU A 25 -13.54 -10.33 -15.26
N ASN A 26 -13.86 -11.54 -15.66
CA ASN A 26 -12.88 -12.53 -16.13
C ASN A 26 -13.42 -13.13 -17.42
N LEU A 27 -12.62 -13.07 -18.48
CA LEU A 27 -12.91 -13.59 -19.82
C LEU A 27 -11.74 -14.42 -20.31
N ASN A 28 -12.03 -15.62 -20.82
CA ASN A 28 -11.04 -16.52 -21.37
C ASN A 28 -11.46 -16.92 -22.80
N PRO A 29 -11.45 -15.98 -23.78
CA PRO A 29 -11.77 -16.30 -25.14
C PRO A 29 -10.64 -17.07 -25.82
N SER A 30 -11.03 -17.94 -26.75
CA SER A 30 -10.14 -18.67 -27.64
C SER A 30 -10.60 -18.47 -29.07
N PHE A 31 -9.66 -18.33 -30.01
CA PHE A 31 -9.89 -18.07 -31.41
C PHE A 31 -8.96 -18.94 -32.28
N PHE A 32 -9.37 -19.14 -33.54
CA PHE A 32 -8.56 -19.86 -34.55
C PHE A 32 -8.17 -21.28 -34.08
N ASP A 33 -9.16 -22.05 -33.67
CA ASP A 33 -8.95 -23.45 -33.21
C ASP A 33 -7.89 -23.53 -32.09
N ASP A 34 -8.03 -22.64 -31.06
CA ASP A 34 -7.14 -22.51 -29.90
C ASP A 34 -5.69 -22.08 -30.21
N HIS A 35 -5.46 -21.51 -31.40
CA HIS A 35 -4.16 -20.90 -31.68
C HIS A 35 -3.97 -19.57 -30.93
N LEU A 36 -5.03 -18.80 -30.74
CA LEU A 36 -5.00 -17.59 -29.94
C LEU A 36 -5.88 -17.76 -28.70
N THR A 37 -5.26 -17.84 -27.54
CA THR A 37 -5.96 -17.86 -26.25
C THR A 37 -5.67 -16.62 -25.47
N MET A 38 -6.69 -16.10 -24.80
CA MET A 38 -6.55 -14.89 -23.98
C MET A 38 -7.12 -15.14 -22.60
N ASN A 39 -6.49 -14.54 -21.58
CA ASN A 39 -7.03 -14.48 -20.22
C ASN A 39 -7.08 -13.01 -19.80
N LEU A 40 -8.29 -12.47 -19.78
CA LEU A 40 -8.55 -11.06 -19.49
C LEU A 40 -9.19 -10.94 -18.13
N ASN A 41 -8.53 -10.23 -17.22
CA ASN A 41 -9.02 -9.95 -15.88
C ASN A 41 -9.10 -8.45 -15.68
N ALA A 42 -10.23 -7.97 -15.15
CA ALA A 42 -10.40 -6.60 -14.74
C ALA A 42 -11.18 -6.54 -13.44
N LYS A 43 -10.69 -5.77 -12.47
CA LYS A 43 -11.34 -5.56 -11.19
C LYS A 43 -11.33 -4.08 -10.85
N GLY A 44 -12.51 -3.52 -10.64
CA GLY A 44 -12.70 -2.17 -10.13
C GLY A 44 -13.20 -2.18 -8.69
N MET A 45 -12.78 -1.19 -7.91
CA MET A 45 -13.19 -1.01 -6.53
C MET A 45 -13.41 0.46 -6.22
N TYR A 46 -14.47 0.75 -5.48
CA TYR A 46 -14.67 2.02 -4.79
C TYR A 46 -14.97 1.73 -3.32
N ALA A 47 -14.27 2.43 -2.42
CA ALA A 47 -14.51 2.34 -0.99
C ALA A 47 -14.59 3.73 -0.37
N ARG A 48 -15.46 3.87 0.63
CA ARG A 48 -15.54 4.98 1.57
C ARG A 48 -15.30 4.44 2.98
N SER A 49 -14.43 5.11 3.72
CA SER A 49 -14.17 4.82 5.13
C SER A 49 -14.36 6.09 5.93
N ALA A 50 -15.11 6.03 7.01
CA ALA A 50 -15.07 7.03 8.05
C ALA A 50 -14.31 6.47 9.25
N TYR A 51 -13.34 7.24 9.75
CA TYR A 51 -12.48 6.82 10.85
C TYR A 51 -12.84 7.59 12.11
N ALA A 52 -13.07 6.85 13.19
CA ALA A 52 -13.08 7.44 14.52
C ALA A 52 -11.64 7.65 15.02
N ASP A 53 -11.45 8.58 15.93
CA ASP A 53 -10.16 8.74 16.61
C ASP A 53 -9.85 7.51 17.47
N GLY A 54 -8.94 6.66 17.01
CA GLY A 54 -8.53 5.44 17.71
C GLY A 54 -7.87 5.69 19.06
N GLY A 55 -7.29 6.88 19.27
CA GLY A 55 -6.74 7.33 20.56
C GLY A 55 -7.78 7.44 21.67
N ALA A 56 -9.07 7.57 21.31
CA ALA A 56 -10.15 7.65 22.28
C ALA A 56 -10.27 6.40 23.18
N VAL A 57 -9.92 5.23 22.67
CA VAL A 57 -9.91 3.98 23.49
C VAL A 57 -8.85 4.07 24.60
N GLY A 58 -7.63 4.47 24.24
CA GLY A 58 -6.55 4.65 25.19
C GLY A 58 -6.85 5.76 26.21
N ALA A 59 -7.46 6.86 25.77
CA ALA A 59 -7.91 7.92 26.64
C ALA A 59 -9.01 7.47 27.61
N ALA A 60 -9.96 6.66 27.15
CA ALA A 60 -11.03 6.12 27.99
C ALA A 60 -10.51 5.21 29.13
N VAL A 61 -9.47 4.43 28.85
CA VAL A 61 -8.84 3.56 29.86
C VAL A 61 -8.10 4.36 30.94
N LYS A 62 -7.57 5.53 30.57
CA LYS A 62 -6.77 6.40 31.45
C LYS A 62 -7.57 7.48 32.15
N MET A 63 -8.77 7.79 31.67
CA MET A 63 -9.62 8.81 32.27
C MET A 63 -10.05 8.41 33.66
N ASP A 64 -10.04 9.35 34.61
CA ASP A 64 -10.55 9.16 35.96
C ASP A 64 -12.05 8.77 35.90
N PRO A 65 -12.44 7.59 36.39
CA PRO A 65 -13.82 7.12 36.32
C PRO A 65 -14.79 7.95 37.19
N THR A 66 -14.27 8.77 38.12
CA THR A 66 -15.10 9.66 38.97
C THR A 66 -15.31 11.01 38.33
N GLN A 67 -14.60 11.33 37.23
CA GLN A 67 -14.70 12.61 36.52
C GLN A 67 -15.87 12.59 35.53
N ASP A 68 -16.78 13.55 35.67
CA ASP A 68 -17.82 13.79 34.66
C ASP A 68 -17.16 14.25 33.34
N PRO A 69 -17.38 13.53 32.24
CA PRO A 69 -16.79 13.90 30.95
C PRO A 69 -17.34 15.21 30.35
N TYR A 70 -18.43 15.73 30.87
CA TYR A 70 -19.11 16.93 30.37
C TYR A 70 -18.99 18.14 31.30
N ASN A 71 -18.33 18.00 32.42
CA ASN A 71 -18.34 19.09 33.41
C ASN A 71 -17.08 19.12 34.28
N PHE A 72 -16.71 20.31 34.75
CA PHE A 72 -15.69 20.50 35.77
C PHE A 72 -16.31 20.33 37.16
N THR A 73 -16.20 19.12 37.73
CA THR A 73 -16.80 18.78 39.03
C THR A 73 -15.88 19.05 40.22
N SER A 74 -14.56 19.08 39.99
CA SER A 74 -13.55 19.23 41.02
C SER A 74 -13.53 20.65 41.59
N GLU A 75 -13.51 20.78 42.92
CA GLU A 75 -13.32 22.07 43.60
C GLU A 75 -11.99 22.73 43.25
N TYR A 76 -10.96 21.95 42.91
CA TYR A 76 -9.70 22.45 42.41
C TYR A 76 -9.87 23.23 41.10
N HIS A 77 -10.61 22.71 40.15
CA HIS A 77 -10.89 23.41 38.90
C HIS A 77 -11.74 24.65 39.10
N LYS A 78 -12.75 24.58 39.97
CA LYS A 78 -13.58 25.73 40.31
C LYS A 78 -12.75 26.82 40.94
N ALA A 79 -11.83 26.48 41.81
CA ALA A 79 -10.90 27.44 42.43
C ALA A 79 -9.92 28.05 41.42
N GLN A 80 -9.43 27.26 40.48
CA GLN A 80 -8.47 27.72 39.45
C GLN A 80 -9.12 28.60 38.39
N PHE A 81 -10.29 28.21 37.92
CA PHE A 81 -10.92 28.88 36.78
C PHE A 81 -11.84 30.04 37.19
N GLY A 82 -12.39 29.98 38.40
CA GLY A 82 -13.28 30.99 38.89
C GLY A 82 -14.37 31.37 37.89
N ASN A 83 -14.47 32.65 37.55
CA ASN A 83 -15.47 33.16 36.60
C ASN A 83 -15.21 32.75 35.14
N ALA A 84 -14.03 32.20 34.81
CA ALA A 84 -13.70 31.71 33.47
C ALA A 84 -14.13 30.25 33.22
N LEU A 85 -14.73 29.60 34.20
CA LEU A 85 -15.09 28.17 34.10
C LEU A 85 -16.05 27.91 32.95
N ASP A 86 -17.10 28.68 32.80
CA ASP A 86 -18.11 28.50 31.74
C ASP A 86 -17.51 28.78 30.36
N GLN A 87 -16.69 29.81 30.23
CA GLN A 87 -15.99 30.12 28.99
C GLN A 87 -15.00 28.98 28.61
N THR A 88 -14.28 28.47 29.59
CA THR A 88 -13.35 27.36 29.39
C THR A 88 -14.09 26.09 28.90
N LEU A 89 -15.24 25.77 29.50
CA LEU A 89 -16.06 24.65 29.08
C LEU A 89 -16.60 24.84 27.64
N GLN A 90 -17.02 26.06 27.30
CA GLN A 90 -17.44 26.41 25.93
C GLN A 90 -16.31 26.28 24.93
N ASN A 91 -15.11 26.73 25.25
CA ASN A 91 -13.93 26.58 24.39
C ASN A 91 -13.57 25.13 24.16
N TYR A 92 -13.86 24.26 25.12
CA TYR A 92 -13.70 22.80 24.99
C TYR A 92 -14.95 22.10 24.41
N GLY A 93 -15.89 22.88 23.85
CA GLY A 93 -17.10 22.39 23.20
C GLY A 93 -18.06 21.66 24.11
N GLY A 94 -18.08 22.02 25.41
CA GLY A 94 -18.92 21.39 26.42
C GLY A 94 -18.39 20.10 27.01
N PHE A 95 -17.09 19.80 26.82
CA PHE A 95 -16.43 18.62 27.38
C PHE A 95 -15.38 19.03 28.42
N PHE A 96 -15.27 18.23 29.47
CA PHE A 96 -14.17 18.37 30.41
C PHE A 96 -12.83 18.08 29.75
N GLN A 97 -11.81 18.91 30.02
CA GLN A 97 -10.43 18.65 29.67
C GLN A 97 -9.51 18.98 30.81
N TRP A 98 -8.48 18.18 31.08
CA TRP A 98 -7.41 18.55 31.95
C TRP A 98 -6.63 19.73 31.36
N SER A 99 -6.58 20.84 32.06
CA SER A 99 -5.97 22.07 31.59
C SER A 99 -5.12 22.75 32.65
N SER A 100 -4.15 23.51 32.21
CA SER A 100 -3.27 24.33 33.06
C SER A 100 -3.49 25.81 32.80
N ALA A 101 -3.26 26.65 33.80
CA ALA A 101 -3.35 28.09 33.70
C ALA A 101 -2.22 28.63 32.80
N ALA A 102 -2.50 28.81 31.50
CA ALA A 102 -1.59 29.41 30.55
C ALA A 102 -2.40 30.05 29.42
N SER A 103 -1.97 31.18 28.93
CA SER A 103 -2.63 31.87 27.81
C SER A 103 -2.02 31.49 26.47
N LEU A 104 -2.87 31.35 25.45
CA LEU A 104 -2.47 31.16 24.06
C LEU A 104 -2.39 32.48 23.26
N GLY A 105 -2.48 33.64 23.92
CA GLY A 105 -2.59 34.92 23.25
C GLY A 105 -4.02 35.25 22.82
N ASP A 106 -4.99 34.77 23.60
CA ASP A 106 -6.42 35.02 23.43
C ASP A 106 -7.09 35.04 24.80
N SER A 107 -7.66 36.15 25.19
CA SER A 107 -8.30 36.33 26.49
C SER A 107 -9.52 35.42 26.69
N THR A 108 -10.10 34.91 25.61
CA THR A 108 -11.21 33.94 25.64
C THR A 108 -10.73 32.51 25.80
N TRP A 109 -9.43 32.25 25.67
CA TRP A 109 -8.78 30.96 25.87
C TRP A 109 -7.72 31.03 27.00
N PRO A 110 -8.12 31.35 28.22
CA PRO A 110 -7.18 31.61 29.30
C PRO A 110 -6.42 30.40 29.81
N PHE A 111 -6.85 29.20 29.40
CA PHE A 111 -6.29 27.94 29.84
C PHE A 111 -5.95 27.03 28.64
N ILE A 112 -4.80 26.40 28.71
CA ILE A 112 -4.33 25.45 27.70
C ILE A 112 -4.62 24.04 28.17
N TYR A 113 -5.16 23.22 27.26
CA TYR A 113 -5.29 21.79 27.45
C TYR A 113 -3.90 21.16 27.67
N ASN A 114 -3.79 20.30 28.67
CA ASN A 114 -2.58 19.53 28.90
C ASN A 114 -2.54 18.31 27.92
N SER A 115 -1.60 18.32 26.98
CA SER A 115 -1.56 17.44 25.82
C SER A 115 -1.11 16.00 26.09
N THR A 116 -1.03 15.55 27.36
CA THR A 116 -0.72 14.16 27.66
C THR A 116 -1.91 13.24 27.35
N ALA A 117 -1.64 12.03 26.87
CA ALA A 117 -2.70 11.07 26.51
C ALA A 117 -3.58 10.68 27.72
N GLU A 118 -3.09 10.92 28.95
CA GLU A 118 -3.82 10.68 30.18
C GLU A 118 -4.90 11.72 30.46
N CYS A 119 -4.82 12.87 29.80
CA CYS A 119 -5.67 14.03 30.06
C CYS A 119 -6.74 14.25 28.99
N ALA A 120 -6.71 13.50 27.89
CA ALA A 120 -7.65 13.67 26.81
C ALA A 120 -9.03 13.10 27.15
N ASN A 121 -10.09 13.90 26.90
CA ASN A 121 -11.45 13.40 27.01
C ASN A 121 -11.80 12.53 25.80
N PRO A 122 -12.10 11.22 25.98
CA PRO A 122 -12.35 10.30 24.87
C PRO A 122 -13.62 10.66 24.07
N LEU A 123 -14.62 11.22 24.71
CA LEU A 123 -15.86 11.62 24.03
C LEU A 123 -15.64 12.86 23.17
N ALA A 124 -14.83 13.81 23.62
CA ALA A 124 -14.43 14.98 22.83
C ALA A 124 -13.61 14.56 21.59
N MET A 125 -12.70 13.59 21.75
CA MET A 125 -11.93 13.05 20.64
C MET A 125 -12.85 12.46 19.56
N LEU A 126 -13.87 11.70 19.94
CA LEU A 126 -14.83 11.12 19.00
C LEU A 126 -15.79 12.16 18.40
N ALA A 127 -16.14 13.22 19.15
CA ALA A 127 -17.08 14.24 18.70
C ALA A 127 -16.47 15.25 17.72
N PHE A 128 -15.19 15.62 17.94
CA PHE A 128 -14.56 16.74 17.25
C PHE A 128 -13.53 16.38 16.19
N ASN A 129 -13.28 15.07 16.02
CA ASN A 129 -12.45 14.57 14.94
C ASN A 129 -13.32 13.88 13.88
N THR A 130 -13.28 14.41 12.67
CA THR A 130 -13.92 13.79 11.50
C THR A 130 -12.85 13.46 10.49
N GLU A 131 -12.81 12.20 10.07
CA GLU A 131 -11.86 11.74 9.08
C GLU A 131 -12.56 10.80 8.11
N VAL A 132 -12.58 11.17 6.83
CA VAL A 132 -13.24 10.40 5.77
C VAL A 132 -12.26 10.16 4.64
N ALA A 133 -12.11 8.91 4.25
CA ALA A 133 -11.32 8.51 3.10
C ALA A 133 -12.18 7.91 1.99
N HIS A 134 -11.80 8.24 0.76
CA HIS A 134 -12.32 7.65 -0.46
C HIS A 134 -11.21 6.96 -1.20
N SER A 135 -11.40 5.71 -1.56
CA SER A 135 -10.43 4.91 -2.31
C SER A 135 -11.06 4.38 -3.59
N ARG A 136 -10.32 4.48 -4.68
CA ARG A 136 -10.66 3.88 -5.97
C ARG A 136 -9.47 3.07 -6.43
N ALA A 137 -9.72 1.86 -6.90
CA ALA A 137 -8.67 1.02 -7.46
C ALA A 137 -9.17 0.30 -8.70
N PHE A 138 -8.29 0.16 -9.65
CA PHE A 138 -8.45 -0.69 -10.82
C PHE A 138 -7.23 -1.59 -10.93
N VAL A 139 -7.47 -2.89 -11.03
CA VAL A 139 -6.45 -3.89 -11.32
C VAL A 139 -6.90 -4.66 -12.55
N GLY A 140 -6.05 -4.72 -13.56
CA GLY A 140 -6.33 -5.43 -14.80
C GLY A 140 -5.12 -6.19 -15.29
N SER A 141 -5.36 -7.35 -15.91
CA SER A 141 -4.36 -8.08 -16.65
C SER A 141 -4.94 -8.63 -17.96
N ALA A 142 -4.08 -8.71 -18.96
CA ALA A 142 -4.36 -9.37 -20.23
C ALA A 142 -3.18 -10.27 -20.56
N ASP A 143 -3.41 -11.59 -20.49
CA ASP A 143 -2.44 -12.60 -20.91
C ASP A 143 -2.90 -13.14 -22.27
N ILE A 144 -2.04 -13.10 -23.26
CA ILE A 144 -2.30 -13.47 -24.65
C ILE A 144 -1.26 -14.48 -25.07
N ASP A 145 -1.71 -15.66 -25.45
CA ASP A 145 -0.88 -16.75 -26.00
C ASP A 145 -1.27 -17.02 -27.44
N TYR A 146 -0.28 -17.03 -28.31
CA TYR A 146 -0.46 -17.32 -29.72
C TYR A 146 0.46 -18.45 -30.18
N LYS A 147 -0.13 -19.59 -30.60
CA LYS A 147 0.57 -20.67 -31.29
C LYS A 147 0.69 -20.31 -32.77
N VAL A 148 1.90 -20.22 -33.27
CA VAL A 148 2.13 -19.78 -34.63
C VAL A 148 1.62 -20.83 -35.63
N HIS A 149 0.69 -20.43 -36.53
CA HIS A 149 0.13 -21.29 -37.54
C HIS A 149 1.24 -21.90 -38.45
N GLY A 150 1.25 -23.21 -38.61
CA GLY A 150 2.24 -23.92 -39.42
C GLY A 150 3.60 -24.11 -38.73
N LEU A 151 3.77 -23.56 -37.51
CA LEU A 151 4.91 -23.79 -36.63
C LEU A 151 4.42 -23.91 -35.19
N GLU A 152 3.64 -24.92 -34.90
CA GLU A 152 2.91 -25.13 -33.66
C GLU A 152 3.81 -25.26 -32.43
N ASP A 153 5.09 -25.63 -32.69
CA ASP A 153 6.13 -25.70 -31.66
C ASP A 153 6.56 -24.30 -31.14
N LEU A 154 6.21 -23.21 -31.85
CA LEU A 154 6.52 -21.83 -31.47
C LEU A 154 5.29 -21.15 -30.88
N ARG A 155 5.45 -20.59 -29.68
CA ARG A 155 4.45 -19.80 -28.99
C ARG A 155 4.98 -18.40 -28.72
N LEU A 156 4.13 -17.41 -28.91
CA LEU A 156 4.36 -16.03 -28.54
C LEU A 156 3.44 -15.68 -27.37
N HIS A 157 3.99 -15.14 -26.32
CA HIS A 157 3.26 -14.75 -25.14
C HIS A 157 3.39 -13.26 -24.89
N LEU A 158 2.28 -12.59 -24.59
CA LEU A 158 2.22 -11.20 -24.18
C LEU A 158 1.36 -11.11 -22.92
N SER A 159 1.93 -10.56 -21.83
CA SER A 159 1.20 -10.25 -20.62
C SER A 159 1.29 -8.74 -20.33
N LEU A 160 0.13 -8.13 -20.17
CA LEU A 160 -0.04 -6.74 -19.79
C LEU A 160 -0.67 -6.66 -18.43
N GLY A 161 -0.13 -5.82 -17.55
CA GLY A 161 -0.66 -5.59 -16.21
C GLY A 161 -0.80 -4.11 -15.89
N ALA A 162 -1.89 -3.76 -15.21
CA ALA A 162 -2.13 -2.41 -14.70
C ALA A 162 -2.73 -2.49 -13.30
N ASP A 163 -2.12 -1.75 -12.35
CA ASP A 163 -2.62 -1.52 -11.00
C ASP A 163 -2.62 -0.01 -10.74
N VAL A 164 -3.80 0.58 -10.78
CA VAL A 164 -3.98 2.03 -10.59
C VAL A 164 -4.90 2.25 -9.41
N SER A 165 -4.42 3.02 -8.42
CA SER A 165 -5.23 3.35 -7.25
C SER A 165 -5.10 4.81 -6.86
N LYS A 166 -6.21 5.40 -6.43
CA LYS A 166 -6.28 6.76 -5.89
C LYS A 166 -7.01 6.75 -4.56
N GLY A 167 -6.31 7.13 -3.51
CA GLY A 167 -6.86 7.43 -2.19
C GLY A 167 -6.92 8.94 -1.97
N ARG A 168 -7.97 9.42 -1.33
CA ARG A 168 -8.08 10.77 -0.80
C ARG A 168 -8.71 10.68 0.58
N GLN A 169 -8.02 11.25 1.56
CA GLN A 169 -8.47 11.38 2.93
C GLN A 169 -8.68 12.86 3.23
N ALA A 170 -9.79 13.19 3.87
CA ALA A 170 -10.06 14.51 4.38
C ALA A 170 -10.23 14.41 5.90
N GLN A 171 -9.60 15.32 6.62
CA GLN A 171 -9.65 15.41 8.06
C GLN A 171 -10.11 16.80 8.47
N ASN A 172 -10.97 16.84 9.48
CA ASN A 172 -11.37 18.07 10.15
C ASN A 172 -11.34 17.81 11.67
N LYS A 173 -10.44 18.51 12.35
CA LYS A 173 -10.37 18.57 13.81
C LYS A 173 -10.77 19.96 14.25
N SER A 174 -11.84 20.02 15.06
CA SER A 174 -12.33 21.26 15.64
C SER A 174 -11.28 21.91 16.56
N THR A 175 -11.38 23.20 16.76
CA THR A 175 -10.62 23.95 17.78
C THR A 175 -10.83 23.44 19.21
N ALA A 176 -11.96 22.77 19.48
CA ALA A 176 -12.26 22.13 20.76
C ALA A 176 -11.72 20.69 20.86
N SER A 177 -11.14 20.14 19.80
CA SER A 177 -10.58 18.78 19.84
C SER A 177 -9.31 18.70 20.69
N PRO A 178 -9.18 17.73 21.61
CA PRO A 178 -7.96 17.54 22.41
C PRO A 178 -6.69 17.37 21.57
N SER A 179 -6.82 16.84 20.35
CA SER A 179 -5.67 16.62 19.46
C SER A 179 -5.30 17.83 18.59
N ALA A 180 -6.09 18.92 18.63
CA ALA A 180 -5.86 20.12 17.83
C ALA A 180 -6.44 21.38 18.51
N MET A 181 -6.35 21.44 19.83
CA MET A 181 -6.91 22.52 20.67
C MET A 181 -6.47 23.90 20.19
N TYR A 182 -7.39 24.85 20.23
CA TYR A 182 -7.23 26.26 19.86
C TYR A 182 -7.14 26.53 18.36
N TYR A 183 -6.25 25.85 17.65
CA TYR A 183 -6.06 26.09 16.20
C TYR A 183 -6.94 25.23 15.31
N GLY A 184 -7.40 24.10 15.80
CA GLY A 184 -8.00 23.09 14.95
C GLY A 184 -7.00 22.54 13.92
N SER A 185 -7.48 21.71 13.01
CA SER A 185 -6.72 21.23 11.87
C SER A 185 -7.67 20.79 10.77
N VAL A 186 -7.56 21.39 9.59
CA VAL A 186 -8.36 21.03 8.42
C VAL A 186 -7.42 20.73 7.27
N GLY A 187 -7.72 19.68 6.54
CA GLY A 187 -6.89 19.31 5.39
C GLY A 187 -7.08 17.88 4.95
N GLY A 188 -6.07 17.34 4.30
CA GLY A 188 -6.14 15.98 3.85
C GLY A 188 -4.90 15.50 3.13
N GLU A 189 -4.95 14.21 2.81
CA GLU A 189 -3.93 13.54 2.04
C GLU A 189 -4.54 12.92 0.78
N SER A 190 -3.78 12.95 -0.30
CA SER A 190 -4.11 12.20 -1.52
C SER A 190 -2.91 11.39 -1.99
N ILE A 191 -3.16 10.13 -2.30
CA ILE A 191 -2.16 9.20 -2.82
C ILE A 191 -2.68 8.70 -4.17
N LEU A 192 -1.86 8.83 -5.21
CA LEU A 192 -2.08 8.21 -6.51
C LEU A 192 -0.94 7.25 -6.79
N LYS A 193 -1.26 5.98 -7.06
CA LYS A 193 -0.31 4.95 -7.48
C LYS A 193 -0.69 4.46 -8.86
N ARG A 194 0.31 4.20 -9.68
CA ARG A 194 0.17 3.61 -11.01
C ARG A 194 1.33 2.67 -11.27
N ASN A 195 1.04 1.39 -11.28
CA ASN A 195 1.99 0.34 -11.61
C ASN A 195 1.56 -0.28 -12.93
N LEU A 196 2.46 -0.32 -13.90
CA LEU A 196 2.24 -0.91 -15.20
C LEU A 196 3.29 -1.99 -15.43
N SER A 197 2.91 -3.07 -16.07
CA SER A 197 3.83 -4.14 -16.45
C SER A 197 3.53 -4.63 -17.86
N LEU A 198 4.59 -4.98 -18.56
CA LEU A 198 4.57 -5.68 -19.84
C LEU A 198 5.58 -6.80 -19.74
N ASN A 199 5.20 -7.99 -20.16
CA ASN A 199 6.07 -9.15 -20.30
C ASN A 199 5.77 -9.81 -21.63
N GLU A 200 6.78 -9.97 -22.46
CA GLU A 200 6.67 -10.65 -23.76
C GLU A 200 7.79 -11.66 -23.93
N TYR A 201 7.45 -12.83 -24.40
CA TYR A 201 8.44 -13.85 -24.74
C TYR A 201 8.00 -14.72 -25.89
N ALA A 202 8.98 -15.27 -26.59
CA ALA A 202 8.82 -16.36 -27.54
C ALA A 202 9.33 -17.65 -26.89
N GLN A 203 8.59 -18.73 -27.03
CA GLN A 203 8.95 -20.04 -26.53
C GLN A 203 8.88 -21.05 -27.69
N TYR A 204 9.94 -21.78 -27.89
CA TYR A 204 10.02 -22.87 -28.85
C TYR A 204 10.21 -24.18 -28.12
N TYR A 205 9.27 -25.12 -28.32
CA TYR A 205 9.27 -26.43 -27.72
C TYR A 205 9.35 -27.47 -28.82
N LYS A 206 10.29 -28.43 -28.73
CA LYS A 206 10.47 -29.49 -29.72
C LYS A 206 10.85 -30.82 -29.10
N ASP A 207 10.08 -31.84 -29.44
CA ASP A 207 10.44 -33.24 -29.23
C ASP A 207 11.08 -33.77 -30.50
N PHE A 208 12.39 -34.03 -30.45
CA PHE A 208 13.09 -34.60 -31.60
C PHE A 208 12.84 -36.14 -31.74
N ASN A 209 12.61 -36.79 -30.60
CA ASN A 209 12.19 -38.18 -30.47
C ASN A 209 11.80 -38.43 -29.00
N ASP A 210 11.45 -39.64 -28.62
CA ASP A 210 11.05 -40.03 -27.27
C ASP A 210 12.12 -39.75 -26.19
N ASN A 211 13.35 -39.51 -26.60
CA ASN A 211 14.48 -39.33 -25.69
C ASN A 211 14.98 -37.89 -25.59
N HIS A 212 14.62 -37.01 -26.50
CA HIS A 212 15.17 -35.63 -26.56
C HIS A 212 14.05 -34.61 -26.62
N HIS A 213 13.85 -33.93 -25.50
CA HIS A 213 12.89 -32.81 -25.37
C HIS A 213 13.64 -31.53 -25.15
N PHE A 214 13.31 -30.51 -25.91
CA PHE A 214 13.96 -29.22 -25.90
C PHE A 214 12.93 -28.11 -25.78
N ASP A 215 13.16 -27.18 -24.86
CA ASP A 215 12.33 -26.01 -24.61
C ASP A 215 13.25 -24.80 -24.44
N ILE A 216 13.17 -23.85 -25.34
CA ILE A 216 13.88 -22.55 -25.26
C ILE A 216 12.89 -21.43 -25.21
N MET A 217 13.11 -20.48 -24.32
CA MET A 217 12.38 -19.21 -24.31
C MET A 217 13.33 -18.03 -24.16
N GLY A 218 12.96 -16.91 -24.76
CA GLY A 218 13.61 -15.64 -24.60
C GLY A 218 12.59 -14.51 -24.64
N GLY A 219 12.80 -13.49 -23.85
CA GLY A 219 11.82 -12.44 -23.73
C GLY A 219 12.33 -11.16 -23.07
N TYR A 220 11.40 -10.27 -22.96
CA TYR A 220 11.55 -8.92 -22.45
C TYR A 220 10.49 -8.65 -21.39
N GLU A 221 10.86 -7.93 -20.34
CA GLU A 221 9.96 -7.47 -19.31
C GLU A 221 10.21 -5.97 -19.05
N TRP A 222 9.11 -5.22 -18.91
CA TRP A 222 9.15 -3.83 -18.51
C TRP A 222 8.14 -3.58 -17.39
N GLN A 223 8.57 -2.86 -16.36
CA GLN A 223 7.73 -2.45 -15.24
C GLN A 223 7.96 -0.98 -14.93
N HIS A 224 6.88 -0.28 -14.64
CA HIS A 224 6.90 1.11 -14.22
C HIS A 224 6.10 1.29 -12.95
N PHE A 225 6.74 1.84 -11.92
CA PHE A 225 6.14 2.12 -10.62
C PHE A 225 6.13 3.62 -10.40
N TRP A 226 4.96 4.19 -10.30
CA TRP A 226 4.78 5.61 -10.05
C TRP A 226 3.85 5.85 -8.87
N LYS A 227 4.24 6.76 -7.96
CA LYS A 227 3.45 7.17 -6.81
C LYS A 227 3.58 8.67 -6.61
N SER A 228 2.46 9.33 -6.34
CA SER A 228 2.40 10.72 -5.88
C SER A 228 1.62 10.80 -4.58
N THR A 229 2.20 11.45 -3.58
CA THR A 229 1.57 11.74 -2.30
C THR A 229 1.55 13.24 -2.14
N ASN A 230 0.38 13.80 -1.82
CA ASN A 230 0.22 15.20 -1.46
C ASN A 230 -0.53 15.24 -0.13
N SER A 231 -0.03 16.01 0.81
CA SER A 231 -0.61 16.18 2.14
C SER A 231 -0.55 17.63 2.51
N ASP A 232 -1.66 18.18 2.97
CA ASP A 232 -1.77 19.56 3.39
C ASP A 232 -2.77 19.66 4.56
N TYR A 233 -2.29 20.13 5.71
CA TYR A 233 -3.08 20.31 6.91
C TYR A 233 -2.80 21.69 7.49
N VAL A 234 -3.85 22.46 7.71
CA VAL A 234 -3.77 23.83 8.21
C VAL A 234 -4.60 24.01 9.46
N GLY A 235 -4.02 24.66 10.46
CA GLY A 235 -4.73 25.23 11.60
C GLY A 235 -4.96 26.73 11.39
N ARG A 236 -5.96 27.30 12.06
CA ARG A 236 -6.27 28.72 11.99
C ARG A 236 -6.29 29.34 13.36
N TYR A 237 -5.85 30.59 13.46
CA TYR A 237 -6.05 31.38 14.66
C TYR A 237 -7.56 31.62 14.87
N PRO A 238 -8.09 31.49 16.11
CA PRO A 238 -9.47 31.86 16.39
C PRO A 238 -9.77 33.27 16.00
N MET A 239 -11.04 33.57 15.69
CA MET A 239 -11.50 34.92 15.42
C MET A 239 -11.43 35.84 16.68
N THR A 240 -11.34 35.23 17.87
CA THR A 240 -11.23 35.86 19.16
C THR A 240 -9.79 36.17 19.57
N ASN A 241 -8.79 35.85 18.72
CA ASN A 241 -7.38 36.09 19.03
C ASN A 241 -7.15 37.57 19.40
N ASP A 242 -6.43 37.84 20.49
CA ASP A 242 -6.17 39.21 21.01
C ASP A 242 -5.35 40.05 20.01
N ASP A 243 -4.56 39.43 19.15
CA ASP A 243 -3.94 40.08 18.00
C ASP A 243 -4.90 40.08 16.80
N PRO A 244 -5.51 41.20 16.44
CA PRO A 244 -6.47 41.29 15.36
C PRO A 244 -5.85 41.00 13.97
N THR A 245 -4.51 41.08 13.85
CA THR A 245 -3.82 40.77 12.60
C THR A 245 -3.73 39.25 12.35
N LEU A 246 -3.80 38.46 13.40
CA LEU A 246 -3.78 37.01 13.34
C LEU A 246 -5.19 36.40 13.30
N ALA A 247 -6.20 37.10 13.84
CA ALA A 247 -7.57 36.57 13.97
C ALA A 247 -8.10 35.97 12.65
N GLY A 248 -8.47 34.70 12.66
CA GLY A 248 -8.98 33.97 11.52
C GLY A 248 -7.96 33.61 10.44
N THR A 249 -6.71 34.04 10.57
CA THR A 249 -5.66 33.71 9.57
C THR A 249 -5.16 32.28 9.73
N GLU A 250 -4.59 31.75 8.66
CA GLU A 250 -3.95 30.44 8.68
C GLU A 250 -2.61 30.49 9.40
N ARG A 251 -2.36 29.46 10.21
CA ARG A 251 -1.02 29.26 10.77
C ARG A 251 -0.02 28.94 9.66
N PRO A 252 1.24 29.36 9.79
CA PRO A 252 2.29 28.95 8.88
C PRO A 252 2.31 27.41 8.78
N HIS A 253 2.22 26.89 7.57
CA HIS A 253 2.25 25.47 7.26
C HIS A 253 3.00 25.24 5.96
N THR A 254 3.46 24.04 5.75
CA THR A 254 4.13 23.64 4.51
C THR A 254 3.44 22.41 3.96
N PRO A 255 2.78 22.52 2.80
CA PRO A 255 2.23 21.36 2.11
C PRO A 255 3.34 20.36 1.80
N TYR A 256 3.07 19.09 2.08
CA TYR A 256 3.98 18.01 1.75
C TYR A 256 3.63 17.42 0.37
N GLN A 257 4.60 17.37 -0.52
CA GLN A 257 4.45 16.74 -1.81
C GLN A 257 5.64 15.83 -2.08
N TYR A 258 5.35 14.57 -2.38
CA TYR A 258 6.37 13.58 -2.67
C TYR A 258 5.96 12.73 -3.87
N LYS A 259 6.88 12.57 -4.82
CA LYS A 259 6.70 11.72 -6.00
C LYS A 259 7.82 10.70 -6.06
N THR A 260 7.48 9.47 -6.39
CA THR A 260 8.44 8.43 -6.72
C THR A 260 8.16 7.91 -8.12
N ASP A 261 9.23 7.64 -8.84
CA ASP A 261 9.20 7.11 -10.19
C ASP A 261 10.33 6.10 -10.32
N SER A 262 10.03 4.88 -10.72
CA SER A 262 11.04 3.84 -10.91
C SER A 262 10.66 2.87 -12.01
N TYR A 263 11.68 2.43 -12.73
CA TYR A 263 11.58 1.52 -13.87
C TYR A 263 12.41 0.28 -13.62
N LEU A 264 11.90 -0.84 -14.11
CA LEU A 264 12.62 -2.09 -14.27
C LEU A 264 12.48 -2.54 -15.72
N VAL A 265 13.58 -2.85 -16.35
CA VAL A 265 13.67 -3.42 -17.70
C VAL A 265 14.49 -4.68 -17.61
N SER A 266 14.02 -5.78 -18.18
CA SER A 266 14.75 -7.04 -18.12
C SER A 266 14.72 -7.77 -19.43
N PHE A 267 15.86 -8.37 -19.79
CA PHE A 267 15.97 -9.35 -20.84
C PHE A 267 16.25 -10.72 -20.21
N PHE A 268 15.57 -11.74 -20.65
CA PHE A 268 15.76 -13.07 -20.09
C PHE A 268 15.74 -14.16 -21.14
N GLY A 269 16.47 -15.22 -20.85
CA GLY A 269 16.48 -16.43 -21.64
C GLY A 269 16.52 -17.67 -20.75
N ARG A 270 15.83 -18.72 -21.15
CA ARG A 270 15.83 -20.02 -20.49
C ARG A 270 15.89 -21.12 -21.52
N ALA A 271 16.72 -22.12 -21.26
CA ALA A 271 16.77 -23.36 -22.01
C ALA A 271 16.56 -24.53 -21.05
N ASN A 272 15.63 -25.38 -21.38
CA ASN A 272 15.41 -26.67 -20.74
C ASN A 272 15.72 -27.79 -21.73
N TYR A 273 16.45 -28.79 -21.27
CA TYR A 273 16.73 -29.99 -22.03
C TYR A 273 16.46 -31.23 -21.18
N ILE A 274 15.72 -32.16 -21.72
CA ILE A 274 15.41 -33.43 -21.07
C ILE A 274 15.93 -34.56 -21.96
N LEU A 275 16.80 -35.37 -21.37
CA LEU A 275 17.37 -36.55 -22.04
C LEU A 275 16.82 -37.83 -21.42
N MET A 276 16.25 -38.71 -22.25
CA MET A 276 15.74 -40.04 -21.87
C MET A 276 14.71 -40.00 -20.72
N ASN A 277 14.04 -38.88 -20.49
CA ASN A 277 13.15 -38.66 -19.35
C ASN A 277 13.83 -38.88 -17.96
N ARG A 278 15.17 -38.89 -17.91
CA ARG A 278 15.99 -39.15 -16.71
C ARG A 278 16.86 -37.97 -16.32
N TYR A 279 17.46 -37.29 -17.29
CA TYR A 279 18.39 -36.20 -17.07
C TYR A 279 17.73 -34.89 -17.49
N TYR A 280 17.69 -33.94 -16.59
CA TYR A 280 17.07 -32.65 -16.79
C TYR A 280 18.11 -31.54 -16.59
N LEU A 281 18.29 -30.71 -17.58
CA LEU A 281 19.15 -29.53 -17.53
C LEU A 281 18.26 -28.30 -17.73
N THR A 282 18.34 -27.33 -16.84
CA THR A 282 17.77 -25.98 -17.00
C THR A 282 18.89 -24.96 -16.88
N ALA A 283 19.02 -24.09 -17.86
CA ALA A 283 19.91 -22.93 -17.81
C ALA A 283 19.05 -21.66 -17.98
N THR A 284 19.27 -20.65 -17.16
CA THR A 284 18.57 -19.38 -17.23
C THR A 284 19.58 -18.25 -17.12
N VAL A 285 19.36 -17.20 -17.89
CA VAL A 285 20.08 -15.94 -17.77
C VAL A 285 19.06 -14.80 -17.77
N ARG A 286 19.24 -13.83 -16.88
CA ARG A 286 18.46 -12.63 -16.81
C ARG A 286 19.38 -11.44 -16.64
N ASP A 287 19.13 -10.37 -17.39
CA ASP A 287 19.80 -9.10 -17.27
C ASP A 287 18.76 -8.05 -16.87
N ASP A 288 18.88 -7.53 -15.66
CA ASP A 288 17.92 -6.59 -15.06
C ASP A 288 18.51 -5.18 -15.02
N GLY A 289 17.84 -4.26 -15.70
CA GLY A 289 18.11 -2.83 -15.63
C GLY A 289 17.12 -2.11 -14.72
N THR A 290 17.61 -1.42 -13.69
CA THR A 290 16.78 -0.70 -12.74
C THR A 290 17.21 0.76 -12.57
N SER A 291 16.24 1.67 -12.42
CA SER A 291 16.50 3.08 -12.14
C SER A 291 16.91 3.37 -10.69
N ARG A 292 16.96 2.37 -9.82
CA ARG A 292 17.19 2.54 -8.37
C ARG A 292 18.65 2.57 -7.96
N PHE A 293 19.56 2.14 -8.84
CA PHE A 293 20.98 2.04 -8.57
C PHE A 293 21.79 2.86 -9.60
N LYS A 294 23.00 3.23 -9.21
CA LYS A 294 23.93 3.92 -10.11
C LYS A 294 24.34 3.03 -11.28
N ASP A 295 24.71 1.78 -10.97
CA ASP A 295 24.97 0.75 -11.95
C ASP A 295 23.64 0.07 -12.25
N HIS A 296 23.02 0.47 -13.37
CA HIS A 296 21.64 0.12 -13.67
C HIS A 296 21.45 -1.36 -13.98
N TRP A 297 22.44 -2.03 -14.57
CA TRP A 297 22.33 -3.38 -15.10
C TRP A 297 23.04 -4.41 -14.23
N ALA A 298 22.42 -5.57 -14.07
CA ALA A 298 22.97 -6.71 -13.33
C ALA A 298 22.51 -8.04 -13.93
N TRP A 299 23.47 -8.96 -14.08
CA TRP A 299 23.27 -10.29 -14.64
C TRP A 299 22.98 -11.32 -13.54
N PHE A 300 21.99 -12.17 -13.80
CA PHE A 300 21.53 -13.22 -12.89
C PHE A 300 21.50 -14.56 -13.60
N PRO A 301 22.65 -15.24 -13.79
CA PRO A 301 22.70 -16.57 -14.35
C PRO A 301 22.27 -17.64 -13.33
N SER A 302 21.65 -18.71 -13.83
CA SER A 302 21.37 -19.89 -13.02
C SER A 302 21.42 -21.17 -13.84
N VAL A 303 21.81 -22.27 -13.20
CA VAL A 303 21.82 -23.61 -13.77
C VAL A 303 21.25 -24.60 -12.77
N ALA A 304 20.39 -25.48 -13.25
CA ALA A 304 19.84 -26.58 -12.45
C ALA A 304 19.95 -27.90 -13.22
N LEU A 305 20.38 -28.93 -12.50
CA LEU A 305 20.48 -30.30 -12.97
C LEU A 305 19.56 -31.19 -12.14
N ALA A 306 18.86 -32.12 -12.77
CA ALA A 306 18.14 -33.15 -12.05
C ALA A 306 18.31 -34.52 -12.74
N TRP A 307 18.50 -35.52 -11.91
CA TRP A 307 18.69 -36.89 -12.35
C TRP A 307 17.70 -37.79 -11.63
N LYS A 308 16.87 -38.50 -12.41
CA LYS A 308 15.99 -39.55 -11.91
C LYS A 308 16.76 -40.87 -11.82
N ALA A 309 17.47 -41.08 -10.73
CA ALA A 309 18.31 -42.23 -10.54
C ALA A 309 17.51 -43.54 -10.50
N LYS A 310 16.25 -43.52 -10.05
CA LYS A 310 15.36 -44.67 -10.02
C LYS A 310 15.12 -45.26 -11.41
N GLU A 311 15.16 -44.46 -12.48
CA GLU A 311 14.94 -44.87 -13.84
C GLU A 311 16.17 -45.56 -14.48
N GLU A 312 17.29 -45.62 -13.75
CA GLU A 312 18.52 -46.28 -14.21
C GLU A 312 18.41 -47.81 -14.10
N ASN A 313 19.05 -48.51 -15.04
CA ASN A 313 18.98 -49.96 -15.11
C ASN A 313 19.42 -50.67 -13.82
N PHE A 314 20.32 -50.07 -13.05
CA PHE A 314 20.83 -50.64 -11.78
C PHE A 314 19.93 -50.36 -10.56
N LEU A 315 18.92 -49.46 -10.69
CA LEU A 315 18.00 -49.13 -9.61
C LEU A 315 16.53 -49.42 -9.92
N LYS A 316 16.16 -49.54 -11.19
CA LYS A 316 14.74 -49.63 -11.59
C LYS A 316 14.04 -50.86 -11.01
N ASP A 317 14.75 -52.00 -10.85
CA ASP A 317 14.22 -53.26 -10.36
C ASP A 317 14.20 -53.36 -8.82
N ILE A 318 14.70 -52.35 -8.10
CA ILE A 318 14.71 -52.32 -6.64
C ILE A 318 13.32 -51.90 -6.14
N SER A 319 12.54 -52.86 -5.64
CA SER A 319 11.12 -52.67 -5.30
C SER A 319 10.86 -51.76 -4.08
N TRP A 320 11.80 -51.66 -3.15
CA TRP A 320 11.66 -50.82 -1.94
C TRP A 320 11.97 -49.36 -2.20
N ILE A 321 12.55 -48.97 -3.34
CA ILE A 321 12.71 -47.58 -3.77
C ILE A 321 11.65 -47.29 -4.82
N SER A 322 10.67 -46.46 -4.49
CA SER A 322 9.60 -46.05 -5.42
C SER A 322 10.05 -44.89 -6.33
N ASP A 323 10.80 -43.92 -5.80
CA ASP A 323 11.40 -42.80 -6.57
C ASP A 323 12.73 -42.38 -5.92
N LEU A 324 13.68 -42.02 -6.77
CA LEU A 324 14.97 -41.45 -6.34
C LEU A 324 15.40 -40.41 -7.36
N LYS A 325 15.37 -39.14 -6.96
CA LYS A 325 15.74 -38.00 -7.81
C LYS A 325 16.76 -37.14 -7.12
N LEU A 326 17.94 -36.96 -7.71
CA LEU A 326 18.94 -35.98 -7.28
C LEU A 326 18.71 -34.67 -8.01
N ARG A 327 18.84 -33.56 -7.28
CA ARG A 327 18.75 -32.21 -7.85
C ARG A 327 19.90 -31.35 -7.35
N LEU A 328 20.54 -30.65 -8.28
CA LEU A 328 21.61 -29.68 -8.01
C LEU A 328 21.23 -28.39 -8.68
N GLY A 329 21.37 -27.28 -7.99
CA GLY A 329 21.09 -25.96 -8.52
C GLY A 329 22.10 -24.94 -8.03
N TRP A 330 22.47 -24.05 -8.92
CA TRP A 330 23.27 -22.88 -8.63
C TRP A 330 22.68 -21.67 -9.34
N GLY A 331 22.74 -20.50 -8.70
CA GLY A 331 22.28 -19.26 -9.32
C GLY A 331 22.69 -18.03 -8.53
N MET A 332 22.74 -16.92 -9.24
CA MET A 332 22.90 -15.60 -8.66
C MET A 332 21.54 -14.91 -8.58
N THR A 333 21.28 -14.22 -7.47
CA THR A 333 20.05 -13.45 -7.26
C THR A 333 20.40 -12.06 -6.74
N GLY A 334 19.57 -11.09 -7.06
CA GLY A 334 19.69 -9.72 -6.57
C GLY A 334 18.43 -9.27 -5.83
N GLN A 335 18.56 -8.26 -4.99
CA GLN A 335 17.44 -7.65 -4.30
C GLN A 335 17.40 -6.15 -4.61
N GLN A 336 16.28 -5.66 -5.12
CA GLN A 336 16.08 -4.25 -5.45
C GLN A 336 15.21 -3.51 -4.45
N ALA A 337 14.44 -4.22 -3.63
CA ALA A 337 13.51 -3.65 -2.67
C ALA A 337 13.84 -4.07 -1.25
N GLY A 338 13.77 -3.12 -0.32
CA GLY A 338 13.94 -3.33 1.11
C GLY A 338 13.69 -2.01 1.84
N GLU A 339 13.47 -2.05 3.14
CA GLU A 339 13.21 -0.86 3.96
C GLU A 339 14.33 0.20 3.87
N LYS A 340 15.57 -0.25 3.60
CA LYS A 340 16.76 0.61 3.52
C LYS A 340 17.10 1.05 2.09
N ILE A 341 16.39 0.56 1.07
CA ILE A 341 16.67 0.87 -0.34
C ILE A 341 15.50 1.71 -0.86
N ASN A 342 15.69 3.02 -0.98
CA ASN A 342 14.74 3.91 -1.63
C ASN A 342 15.00 4.01 -3.15
N ASN A 343 14.12 4.67 -3.88
CA ASN A 343 14.23 4.80 -5.34
C ASN A 343 15.42 5.67 -5.79
N TYR A 344 16.07 6.40 -4.88
CA TYR A 344 17.08 7.41 -5.16
C TYR A 344 18.35 7.26 -4.31
N ASN A 345 18.64 6.05 -3.83
CA ASN A 345 19.82 5.77 -2.99
C ASN A 345 21.17 6.12 -3.65
N TRP A 346 21.20 6.21 -4.98
CA TRP A 346 22.39 6.55 -5.74
C TRP A 346 22.65 8.05 -5.85
N ILE A 347 21.68 8.89 -5.47
CA ILE A 347 21.83 10.36 -5.49
C ILE A 347 22.50 10.78 -4.17
N PRO A 348 23.69 11.41 -4.22
CA PRO A 348 24.30 11.91 -3.00
C PRO A 348 23.44 13.03 -2.40
N THR A 349 23.13 12.90 -1.11
CA THR A 349 22.41 13.91 -0.35
C THR A 349 23.37 14.59 0.63
N TYR A 350 23.33 15.91 0.65
CA TYR A 350 24.08 16.70 1.60
C TYR A 350 23.10 17.28 2.63
N SER A 351 23.40 17.13 3.92
CA SER A 351 22.72 17.89 4.97
C SER A 351 23.42 19.25 5.14
N VAL A 352 22.65 20.32 5.10
CA VAL A 352 23.12 21.68 5.40
C VAL A 352 22.82 21.98 6.85
#